data_005076983bc393da8f0b8ec2e7c39730
#
_entry.id   005076983bc393da8f0b8ec2e7c39730
#
_cell.length_a   1.000
_cell.length_b   1.000
_cell.length_c   1.000
_cell.angle_alpha   90.00
_cell.angle_beta   90.00
_cell.angle_gamma   90.00
#
_symmetry.space_group_name_H-M   'P 1'
#
loop_
_entity.id
_entity.type
_entity.pdbx_description
1 polymer ?
#
loop_
_entity_poly.entity_id
_entity_poly.type
_entity_poly.pdbx_seq_one_letter_code
_entity_poly.pdbx_strand_id
1 'polypeptide(L)'
;MITISKLNKTYFEAEKKTKVFNNFNYIFEGSKVYSVVGPSGSGKTTLLNLLCGLDKFENGSIKVNDSELKNLNETSLDQLRKKYFGFGFQFHYLLDGLTVKENCLAANFGKEINDLDSLFERLGIPAKADDYPRNLSGGEKQRAAIARAVCSKPPILLLDEPTGNLDQENSLQIQEFL
;
A
#
# COMPACT_ATOMS: atom_id res chain seq x y z
N MET A 1 -14.65 -5.40 0.75
CA MET A 1 -15.11 -4.74 1.99
C MET A 1 -14.14 -5.04 3.12
N ILE A 2 -13.77 -4.03 3.93
CA ILE A 2 -12.99 -4.25 5.16
C ILE A 2 -13.81 -3.75 6.34
N THR A 3 -13.93 -4.55 7.39
CA THR A 3 -14.67 -4.20 8.61
C THR A 3 -13.73 -4.21 9.80
N ILE A 4 -13.72 -3.12 10.54
CA ILE A 4 -12.96 -2.95 11.78
C ILE A 4 -13.94 -2.86 12.94
N SER A 5 -13.70 -3.64 13.99
CA SER A 5 -14.56 -3.65 15.19
C SER A 5 -13.72 -3.62 16.46
N LYS A 6 -13.98 -2.61 17.32
CA LYS A 6 -13.34 -2.44 18.63
C LYS A 6 -11.81 -2.56 18.62
N LEU A 7 -11.18 -2.05 17.56
CA LEU A 7 -9.74 -2.14 17.36
C LEU A 7 -8.99 -1.35 18.42
N ASN A 8 -7.99 -1.98 19.03
CA ASN A 8 -7.06 -1.37 19.95
C ASN A 8 -5.62 -1.63 19.50
N LYS A 9 -4.83 -0.57 19.38
CA LYS A 9 -3.41 -0.63 19.03
C LYS A 9 -2.61 0.31 19.90
N THR A 10 -1.56 -0.23 20.51
CA THR A 10 -0.63 0.50 21.36
C THR A 10 0.80 0.13 21.00
N TYR A 11 1.68 1.11 20.84
CA TYR A 11 3.11 0.89 20.75
C TYR A 11 3.76 1.11 22.12
N PHE A 12 4.75 0.30 22.41
CA PHE A 12 5.57 0.37 23.61
C PHE A 12 7.02 0.64 23.19
N GLU A 13 7.54 1.81 23.50
CA GLU A 13 8.93 2.19 23.25
C GLU A 13 9.57 2.58 24.58
N ALA A 14 10.44 1.71 25.09
CA ALA A 14 11.04 1.84 26.41
C ALA A 14 9.95 2.09 27.47
N GLU A 15 9.94 3.29 28.09
CA GLU A 15 8.93 3.65 29.11
C GLU A 15 7.69 4.35 28.52
N LYS A 16 7.71 4.68 27.22
CA LYS A 16 6.62 5.41 26.58
C LYS A 16 5.57 4.46 25.99
N LYS A 17 4.33 4.68 26.41
CA LYS A 17 3.15 3.99 25.87
C LYS A 17 2.37 4.94 24.98
N THR A 18 2.30 4.63 23.67
CA THR A 18 1.56 5.43 22.69
C THR A 18 0.36 4.64 22.17
N LYS A 19 -0.84 5.02 22.64
CA LYS A 19 -2.09 4.42 22.19
C LYS A 19 -2.52 5.06 20.87
N VAL A 20 -2.53 4.30 19.79
CA VAL A 20 -2.88 4.76 18.43
C VAL A 20 -4.38 4.58 18.16
N PHE A 21 -4.92 3.40 18.47
CA PHE A 21 -6.35 3.14 18.34
C PHE A 21 -6.94 2.71 19.69
N ASN A 22 -8.15 3.21 19.97
CA ASN A 22 -8.91 2.91 21.17
C ASN A 22 -10.37 2.64 20.82
N ASN A 23 -10.75 1.39 20.81
CA ASN A 23 -12.10 0.94 20.48
C ASN A 23 -12.59 1.48 19.11
N PHE A 24 -11.66 1.54 18.13
CA PHE A 24 -11.92 2.09 16.81
C PHE A 24 -12.80 1.14 15.99
N ASN A 25 -13.83 1.70 15.35
CA ASN A 25 -14.77 0.97 14.51
C ASN A 25 -14.90 1.68 13.16
N TYR A 26 -14.81 0.95 12.07
CA TYR A 26 -15.03 1.50 10.73
C TYR A 26 -15.35 0.41 9.72
N ILE A 27 -16.05 0.78 8.64
CA ILE A 27 -16.32 -0.11 7.50
C ILE A 27 -15.86 0.60 6.23
N PHE A 28 -14.92 -0.02 5.53
CA PHE A 28 -14.53 0.35 4.16
C PHE A 28 -15.36 -0.49 3.19
N GLU A 29 -16.30 0.15 2.54
CA GLU A 29 -17.14 -0.51 1.53
C GLU A 29 -16.36 -0.74 0.25
N GLY A 30 -16.80 -1.69 -0.58
CA GLY A 30 -16.19 -1.92 -1.89
C GLY A 30 -16.48 -0.80 -2.90
N SER A 31 -15.63 -0.70 -3.93
CA SER A 31 -15.78 0.24 -5.04
C SER A 31 -15.87 1.72 -4.61
N LYS A 32 -15.18 2.07 -3.52
CA LYS A 32 -15.07 3.44 -3.02
C LYS A 32 -13.62 3.82 -2.78
N VAL A 33 -13.32 5.10 -2.93
CA VAL A 33 -12.05 5.71 -2.54
C VAL A 33 -12.22 6.35 -1.17
N TYR A 34 -11.24 6.11 -0.28
CA TYR A 34 -11.19 6.67 1.06
C TYR A 34 -9.89 7.44 1.25
N SER A 35 -9.99 8.66 1.75
CA SER A 35 -8.82 9.45 2.16
C SER A 35 -8.74 9.47 3.68
N VAL A 36 -7.62 8.97 4.22
CA VAL A 36 -7.32 9.02 5.65
C VAL A 36 -6.43 10.21 5.92
N VAL A 37 -6.96 11.24 6.57
CA VAL A 37 -6.27 12.50 6.82
C VAL A 37 -5.98 12.69 8.30
N GLY A 38 -4.91 13.40 8.61
CA GLY A 38 -4.49 13.71 9.97
C GLY A 38 -3.03 14.14 10.05
N PRO A 39 -2.61 14.74 11.17
CA PRO A 39 -1.22 15.16 11.38
C PRO A 39 -0.24 13.98 11.35
N SER A 40 1.07 14.29 11.23
CA SER A 40 2.11 13.27 11.37
C SER A 40 1.99 12.57 12.72
N GLY A 41 2.18 11.25 12.75
CA GLY A 41 2.05 10.44 13.97
C GLY A 41 0.62 10.12 14.40
N SER A 42 -0.42 10.52 13.63
CA SER A 42 -1.83 10.20 13.97
C SER A 42 -2.23 8.74 13.75
N GLY A 43 -1.34 7.91 13.20
CA GLY A 43 -1.59 6.48 12.98
C GLY A 43 -2.06 6.09 11.59
N LYS A 44 -1.92 6.96 10.57
CA LYS A 44 -2.31 6.67 9.18
C LYS A 44 -1.59 5.43 8.64
N THR A 45 -0.27 5.43 8.66
CA THR A 45 0.56 4.28 8.26
C THR A 45 0.25 3.03 9.10
N THR A 46 0.04 3.22 10.42
CA THR A 46 -0.36 2.12 11.31
C THR A 46 -1.67 1.50 10.86
N LEU A 47 -2.68 2.31 10.50
CA LEU A 47 -3.96 1.81 10.00
C LEU A 47 -3.75 0.96 8.75
N LEU A 48 -3.01 1.47 7.75
CA LEU A 48 -2.76 0.75 6.50
C LEU A 48 -2.05 -0.60 6.77
N ASN A 49 -1.03 -0.62 7.63
CA ASN A 49 -0.31 -1.83 7.99
C ASN A 49 -1.20 -2.85 8.71
N LEU A 50 -2.10 -2.39 9.58
CA LEU A 50 -3.05 -3.27 10.27
C LEU A 50 -4.08 -3.87 9.29
N LEU A 51 -4.58 -3.07 8.32
CA LEU A 51 -5.57 -3.54 7.34
C LEU A 51 -5.07 -4.68 6.47
N CYS A 52 -3.78 -4.72 6.15
CA CYS A 52 -3.18 -5.79 5.35
C CYS A 52 -2.43 -6.85 6.19
N GLY A 53 -2.49 -6.75 7.52
CA GLY A 53 -1.84 -7.72 8.42
C GLY A 53 -0.32 -7.68 8.41
N LEU A 54 0.29 -6.52 8.08
CA LEU A 54 1.72 -6.26 8.24
C LEU A 54 2.07 -5.90 9.70
N ASP A 55 1.10 -5.42 10.47
CA ASP A 55 1.24 -5.17 11.89
C ASP A 55 0.14 -5.90 12.68
N LYS A 56 0.38 -6.12 13.97
CA LYS A 56 -0.53 -6.84 14.88
C LYS A 56 -1.23 -5.84 15.80
N PHE A 57 -2.42 -6.20 16.25
CA PHE A 57 -3.21 -5.43 17.22
C PHE A 57 -3.53 -6.28 18.47
N GLU A 58 -3.76 -5.60 19.60
CA GLU A 58 -3.99 -6.30 20.88
C GLU A 58 -5.40 -6.86 20.94
N ASN A 59 -6.41 -6.02 20.67
CA ASN A 59 -7.81 -6.36 20.80
C ASN A 59 -8.63 -5.82 19.63
N GLY A 60 -9.77 -6.44 19.41
CA GLY A 60 -10.68 -6.10 18.33
C GLY A 60 -10.62 -7.11 17.20
N SER A 61 -11.16 -6.72 16.07
CA SER A 61 -11.30 -7.53 14.86
C SER A 61 -11.06 -6.69 13.63
N ILE A 62 -10.34 -7.24 12.65
CA ILE A 62 -10.25 -6.71 11.29
C ILE A 62 -10.60 -7.85 10.35
N LYS A 63 -11.66 -7.67 9.57
CA LYS A 63 -12.10 -8.62 8.54
C LYS A 63 -11.87 -8.04 7.16
N VAL A 64 -11.21 -8.80 6.30
CA VAL A 64 -11.08 -8.51 4.86
C VAL A 64 -11.98 -9.50 4.14
N ASN A 65 -13.09 -9.02 3.61
CA ASN A 65 -14.22 -9.85 3.18
C ASN A 65 -14.62 -10.85 4.30
N ASP A 66 -14.50 -12.15 4.05
CA ASP A 66 -14.85 -13.19 5.02
C ASP A 66 -13.70 -13.63 5.92
N SER A 67 -12.49 -13.07 5.73
CA SER A 67 -11.28 -13.48 6.45
C SER A 67 -11.01 -12.59 7.66
N GLU A 68 -11.05 -13.16 8.86
CA GLU A 68 -10.66 -12.49 10.11
C GLU A 68 -9.13 -12.56 10.27
N LEU A 69 -8.45 -11.41 10.23
CA LEU A 69 -6.97 -11.35 10.24
C LEU A 69 -6.36 -11.98 11.48
N LYS A 70 -6.99 -11.83 12.64
CA LYS A 70 -6.48 -12.36 13.91
C LYS A 70 -6.35 -13.89 13.93
N ASN A 71 -7.13 -14.58 13.11
CA ASN A 71 -7.18 -16.04 13.05
C ASN A 71 -6.22 -16.62 12.00
N LEU A 72 -5.56 -15.77 11.21
CA LEU A 72 -4.67 -16.21 10.14
C LEU A 72 -3.24 -16.37 10.64
N ASN A 73 -2.58 -17.43 10.21
CA ASN A 73 -1.13 -17.58 10.33
C ASN A 73 -0.41 -16.78 9.23
N GLU A 74 0.92 -16.65 9.32
CA GLU A 74 1.71 -15.85 8.36
C GLU A 74 1.51 -16.31 6.90
N THR A 75 1.46 -17.61 6.64
CA THR A 75 1.24 -18.14 5.29
C THR A 75 -0.13 -17.72 4.74
N SER A 76 -1.17 -17.76 5.58
CA SER A 76 -2.52 -17.34 5.18
C SER A 76 -2.63 -15.82 5.03
N LEU A 77 -1.90 -15.04 5.85
CA LEU A 77 -1.78 -13.59 5.68
C LEU A 77 -1.07 -13.24 4.37
N ASP A 78 -0.01 -13.96 4.01
CA ASP A 78 0.68 -13.78 2.72
C ASP A 78 -0.26 -14.08 1.54
N GLN A 79 -1.03 -15.16 1.61
CA GLN A 79 -2.01 -15.50 0.57
C GLN A 79 -3.10 -14.43 0.47
N LEU A 80 -3.56 -13.89 1.60
CA LEU A 80 -4.55 -12.81 1.63
C LEU A 80 -3.98 -11.53 1.02
N ARG A 81 -2.75 -11.14 1.38
CA ARG A 81 -2.06 -9.99 0.78
C ARG A 81 -1.95 -10.15 -0.74
N LYS A 82 -1.44 -11.28 -1.20
CA LYS A 82 -1.31 -11.62 -2.62
C LYS A 82 -2.62 -11.54 -3.39
N LYS A 83 -3.72 -11.97 -2.77
CA LYS A 83 -5.03 -12.04 -3.41
C LYS A 83 -5.74 -10.70 -3.48
N TYR A 84 -5.58 -9.86 -2.45
CA TYR A 84 -6.45 -8.71 -2.29
C TYR A 84 -5.74 -7.37 -2.34
N PHE A 85 -4.45 -7.27 -2.05
CA PHE A 85 -3.81 -5.99 -1.80
C PHE A 85 -2.73 -5.61 -2.82
N GLY A 86 -2.80 -4.36 -3.30
CA GLY A 86 -1.66 -3.61 -3.80
C GLY A 86 -1.23 -2.60 -2.76
N PHE A 87 0.07 -2.41 -2.59
CA PHE A 87 0.60 -1.55 -1.55
C PHE A 87 1.64 -0.57 -2.10
N GLY A 88 1.38 0.73 -1.96
CA GLY A 88 2.32 1.81 -2.21
C GLY A 88 2.78 2.45 -0.90
N PHE A 89 4.06 2.28 -0.57
CA PHE A 89 4.67 2.80 0.65
C PHE A 89 5.22 4.22 0.45
N GLN A 90 5.24 5.00 1.50
CA GLN A 90 5.81 6.35 1.53
C GLN A 90 7.28 6.41 1.06
N PHE A 91 8.09 5.42 1.41
CA PHE A 91 9.51 5.32 1.03
C PHE A 91 9.76 4.47 -0.21
N HIS A 92 8.76 4.27 -1.06
CA HIS A 92 8.79 3.51 -2.31
C HIS A 92 9.11 2.00 -2.14
N TYR A 93 10.15 1.64 -1.38
CA TYR A 93 10.65 0.27 -1.16
C TYR A 93 10.76 -0.54 -2.46
N LEU A 94 11.27 0.10 -3.52
CA LEU A 94 11.64 -0.59 -4.74
C LEU A 94 12.85 -1.48 -4.47
N LEU A 95 12.89 -2.63 -5.12
CA LEU A 95 14.01 -3.56 -5.04
C LEU A 95 15.14 -3.03 -5.92
N ASP A 96 16.22 -2.54 -5.31
CA ASP A 96 17.33 -1.85 -6.00
C ASP A 96 18.08 -2.72 -7.02
N GLY A 97 18.06 -4.04 -6.84
CA GLY A 97 18.66 -5.01 -7.75
C GLY A 97 17.78 -5.38 -8.95
N LEU A 98 16.58 -4.82 -9.05
CA LEU A 98 15.62 -5.09 -10.11
C LEU A 98 15.27 -3.79 -10.84
N THR A 99 15.04 -3.89 -12.16
CA THR A 99 14.50 -2.77 -12.95
C THR A 99 13.07 -2.42 -12.51
N VAL A 100 12.53 -1.32 -13.02
CA VAL A 100 11.12 -0.94 -12.74
C VAL A 100 10.16 -2.03 -13.20
N LYS A 101 10.38 -2.57 -14.41
CA LYS A 101 9.60 -3.69 -14.95
C LYS A 101 9.69 -4.93 -14.08
N GLU A 102 10.90 -5.32 -13.67
CA GLU A 102 11.13 -6.46 -12.80
C GLU A 102 10.52 -6.27 -11.39
N ASN A 103 10.51 -5.05 -10.86
CA ASN A 103 9.79 -4.72 -9.62
C ASN A 103 8.28 -5.00 -9.74
N CYS A 104 7.67 -4.67 -10.88
CA CYS A 104 6.27 -4.99 -11.16
C CYS A 104 6.06 -6.50 -11.30
N LEU A 105 6.93 -7.19 -12.04
CA LEU A 105 6.87 -8.65 -12.20
C LEU A 105 7.01 -9.38 -10.85
N ALA A 106 7.92 -8.91 -10.00
CA ALA A 106 8.10 -9.47 -8.65
C ALA A 106 6.81 -9.31 -7.80
N ALA A 107 6.15 -8.14 -7.88
CA ALA A 107 4.87 -7.90 -7.20
C ALA A 107 3.73 -8.77 -7.75
N ASN A 108 3.80 -9.18 -9.01
CA ASN A 108 2.88 -10.11 -9.65
C ASN A 108 3.35 -11.58 -9.60
N PHE A 109 4.28 -11.90 -8.69
CA PHE A 109 4.81 -13.26 -8.46
C PHE A 109 5.41 -13.91 -9.71
N GLY A 110 6.09 -13.12 -10.54
CA GLY A 110 6.75 -13.56 -11.78
C GLY A 110 5.79 -13.89 -12.93
N LYS A 111 4.48 -13.65 -12.75
CA LYS A 111 3.51 -13.83 -13.83
C LYS A 111 3.59 -12.65 -14.79
N GLU A 112 3.36 -12.92 -16.07
CA GLU A 112 3.21 -11.86 -17.07
C GLU A 112 2.12 -10.87 -16.69
N ILE A 113 2.36 -9.61 -17.01
CA ILE A 113 1.44 -8.51 -16.78
C ILE A 113 1.06 -7.97 -18.15
N ASN A 114 -0.19 -8.21 -18.53
CA ASN A 114 -0.75 -7.60 -19.73
C ASN A 114 -0.82 -6.08 -19.52
N ASP A 115 -0.52 -5.32 -20.56
CA ASP A 115 -0.64 -3.85 -20.59
C ASP A 115 0.34 -3.09 -19.66
N LEU A 116 1.49 -3.69 -19.29
CA LEU A 116 2.46 -3.02 -18.44
C LEU A 116 3.05 -1.76 -19.10
N ASP A 117 3.28 -1.79 -20.40
CA ASP A 117 3.77 -0.64 -21.15
C ASP A 117 2.74 0.51 -21.15
N SER A 118 1.46 0.20 -21.36
CA SER A 118 0.36 1.18 -21.24
C SER A 118 0.25 1.74 -19.81
N LEU A 119 0.51 0.93 -18.79
CA LEU A 119 0.55 1.41 -17.40
C LEU A 119 1.70 2.42 -17.21
N PHE A 120 2.88 2.14 -17.74
CA PHE A 120 4.03 3.06 -17.66
C PHE A 120 3.78 4.36 -18.44
N GLU A 121 3.13 4.29 -19.61
CA GLU A 121 2.71 5.48 -20.35
C GLU A 121 1.75 6.35 -19.53
N ARG A 122 0.72 5.77 -18.94
CA ARG A 122 -0.27 6.48 -18.10
C ARG A 122 0.36 7.11 -16.87
N LEU A 123 1.42 6.51 -16.33
CA LEU A 123 2.17 7.04 -15.20
C LEU A 123 3.31 7.99 -15.62
N GLY A 124 3.49 8.26 -16.91
CA GLY A 124 4.53 9.16 -17.41
C GLY A 124 5.97 8.65 -17.24
N ILE A 125 6.15 7.33 -17.22
CA ILE A 125 7.47 6.67 -17.08
C ILE A 125 7.74 5.60 -18.15
N PRO A 126 7.31 5.76 -19.42
CA PRO A 126 7.47 4.69 -20.42
C PRO A 126 8.94 4.36 -20.69
N ALA A 127 9.83 5.37 -20.70
CA ALA A 127 11.25 5.20 -20.93
C ALA A 127 12.04 4.64 -19.74
N LYS A 128 11.35 4.33 -18.62
CA LYS A 128 11.97 3.93 -17.35
C LYS A 128 11.77 2.45 -17.02
N ALA A 129 11.11 1.69 -17.88
CA ALA A 129 10.81 0.28 -17.67
C ALA A 129 12.05 -0.56 -17.31
N ASP A 130 13.15 -0.33 -18.03
CA ASP A 130 14.40 -1.05 -17.87
C ASP A 130 15.43 -0.33 -16.98
N ASP A 131 15.08 0.83 -16.40
CA ASP A 131 15.92 1.55 -15.46
C ASP A 131 15.87 0.89 -14.07
N TYR A 132 17.01 0.97 -13.35
CA TYR A 132 17.09 0.59 -11.94
C TYR A 132 16.65 1.74 -11.04
N PRO A 133 16.10 1.47 -9.84
CA PRO A 133 15.64 2.50 -8.90
C PRO A 133 16.68 3.59 -8.60
N ARG A 134 17.94 3.26 -8.53
CA ARG A 134 19.05 4.21 -8.29
C ARG A 134 19.17 5.30 -9.37
N ASN A 135 18.70 5.04 -10.58
CA ASN A 135 18.79 5.94 -11.73
C ASN A 135 17.55 6.85 -11.85
N LEU A 136 16.55 6.67 -11.00
CA LEU A 136 15.28 7.39 -11.02
C LEU A 136 15.32 8.62 -10.10
N SER A 137 14.71 9.72 -10.54
CA SER A 137 14.34 10.83 -9.66
C SER A 137 13.33 10.41 -8.60
N GLY A 138 13.12 11.25 -7.57
CA GLY A 138 12.13 10.96 -6.51
C GLY A 138 10.72 10.77 -7.07
N GLY A 139 10.29 11.60 -8.01
CA GLY A 139 8.98 11.49 -8.66
C GLY A 139 8.84 10.23 -9.53
N GLU A 140 9.90 9.85 -10.27
CA GLU A 140 9.91 8.60 -11.04
C GLU A 140 9.87 7.37 -10.13
N LYS A 141 10.58 7.40 -9.00
CA LYS A 141 10.50 6.32 -7.97
C LYS A 141 9.08 6.19 -7.43
N GLN A 142 8.41 7.30 -7.15
CA GLN A 142 7.03 7.29 -6.67
C GLN A 142 6.10 6.67 -7.71
N ARG A 143 6.20 7.10 -8.98
CA ARG A 143 5.40 6.54 -10.07
C ARG A 143 5.69 5.06 -10.31
N ALA A 144 6.95 4.64 -10.23
CA ALA A 144 7.34 3.23 -10.30
C ALA A 144 6.77 2.40 -9.13
N ALA A 145 6.76 2.95 -7.91
CA ALA A 145 6.16 2.29 -6.75
C ALA A 145 4.64 2.16 -6.89
N ILE A 146 3.97 3.16 -7.47
CA ILE A 146 2.54 3.09 -7.79
C ILE A 146 2.29 2.06 -8.90
N ALA A 147 3.11 2.05 -9.98
CA ALA A 147 3.02 1.03 -11.01
C ALA A 147 3.07 -0.37 -10.42
N ARG A 148 4.06 -0.63 -9.55
CA ARG A 148 4.19 -1.90 -8.83
C ARG A 148 2.97 -2.24 -7.98
N ALA A 149 2.37 -1.25 -7.32
CA ALA A 149 1.21 -1.47 -6.46
C ALA A 149 -0.06 -1.84 -7.24
N VAL A 150 -0.22 -1.33 -8.48
CA VAL A 150 -1.44 -1.51 -9.27
C VAL A 150 -1.31 -2.54 -10.39
N CYS A 151 -0.10 -2.96 -10.76
CA CYS A 151 0.16 -3.80 -11.94
C CYS A 151 -0.58 -5.15 -11.92
N SER A 152 -0.82 -5.71 -10.74
CA SER A 152 -1.59 -6.95 -10.55
C SER A 152 -3.10 -6.73 -10.52
N LYS A 153 -3.59 -5.49 -10.70
CA LYS A 153 -5.01 -5.10 -10.61
C LYS A 153 -5.66 -5.57 -9.30
N PRO A 154 -5.08 -5.22 -8.14
CA PRO A 154 -5.57 -5.72 -6.85
C PRO A 154 -6.96 -5.15 -6.55
N PRO A 155 -7.87 -5.93 -5.92
CA PRO A 155 -9.18 -5.45 -5.49
C PRO A 155 -9.14 -4.33 -4.44
N ILE A 156 -8.05 -4.23 -3.68
CA ILE A 156 -7.84 -3.22 -2.62
C ILE A 156 -6.47 -2.61 -2.82
N LEU A 157 -6.42 -1.29 -2.99
CA LEU A 157 -5.19 -0.53 -3.10
C LEU A 157 -5.00 0.30 -1.83
N LEU A 158 -3.87 0.12 -1.16
CA LEU A 158 -3.46 0.89 0.00
C LEU A 158 -2.25 1.76 -0.37
N LEU A 159 -2.40 3.07 -0.27
CA LEU A 159 -1.35 4.03 -0.60
C LEU A 159 -1.05 4.91 0.62
N ASP A 160 0.20 4.93 1.05
CA ASP A 160 0.68 5.76 2.13
C ASP A 160 1.42 6.98 1.56
N GLU A 161 0.81 8.16 1.68
CA GLU A 161 1.31 9.44 1.18
C GLU A 161 1.76 9.41 -0.30
N PRO A 162 0.89 8.95 -1.25
CA PRO A 162 1.30 8.69 -2.63
C PRO A 162 1.79 9.93 -3.40
N THR A 163 1.53 11.12 -2.87
CA THR A 163 1.93 12.41 -3.48
C THR A 163 2.82 13.25 -2.56
N GLY A 164 3.21 12.75 -1.38
CA GLY A 164 3.86 13.53 -0.33
C GLY A 164 5.24 14.13 -0.69
N ASN A 165 5.94 13.54 -1.66
CA ASN A 165 7.28 13.98 -2.09
C ASN A 165 7.29 14.52 -3.54
N LEU A 166 6.13 14.88 -4.07
CA LEU A 166 5.97 15.34 -5.44
C LEU A 166 5.65 16.83 -5.49
N ASP A 167 6.07 17.50 -6.57
CA ASP A 167 5.56 18.80 -6.93
C ASP A 167 4.07 18.75 -7.30
N GLN A 168 3.46 19.90 -7.47
CA GLN A 168 2.02 20.01 -7.69
C GLN A 168 1.56 19.34 -8.99
N GLU A 169 2.33 19.45 -10.07
CA GLU A 169 1.99 18.86 -11.37
C GLU A 169 2.01 17.32 -11.31
N ASN A 170 3.09 16.75 -10.79
CA ASN A 170 3.20 15.30 -10.60
C ASN A 170 2.17 14.75 -9.62
N SER A 171 1.81 15.54 -8.59
CA SER A 171 0.75 15.16 -7.64
C SER A 171 -0.61 15.07 -8.30
N LEU A 172 -0.96 16.02 -9.16
CA LEU A 172 -2.21 16.01 -9.93
C LEU A 172 -2.29 14.82 -10.88
N GLN A 173 -1.21 14.54 -11.63
CA GLN A 173 -1.16 13.37 -12.52
C GLN A 173 -1.42 12.06 -11.80
N ILE A 174 -0.86 11.88 -10.60
CA ILE A 174 -1.13 10.68 -9.81
C ILE A 174 -2.57 10.64 -9.28
N GLN A 175 -3.12 11.78 -8.85
CA GLN A 175 -4.50 11.84 -8.38
C GLN A 175 -5.51 11.53 -9.50
N GLU A 176 -5.25 12.01 -10.73
CA GLU A 176 -6.08 11.70 -11.91
C GLU A 176 -5.95 10.23 -12.34
N PHE A 177 -4.78 9.64 -12.09
CA PHE A 177 -4.55 8.22 -12.42
C PHE A 177 -5.30 7.27 -11.46
N LEU A 178 -5.38 7.62 -10.18
CA LEU A 178 -5.97 6.79 -9.09
C LEU A 178 -7.49 6.88 -9.07
#